data_b0906862a132a8ee35417a6180c68cce
#
_entry.id   b0906862a132a8ee35417a6180c68cce
#
_cell.length_a   1.000
_cell.length_b   1.000
_cell.length_c   1.000
_cell.angle_alpha   90.00
_cell.angle_beta   90.00
_cell.angle_gamma   90.00
#
_symmetry.space_group_name_H-M   'P 1'
#
loop_
_entity.id
_entity.type
_entity.pdbx_description
1 polymer ?
#
loop_
_entity_poly.entity_id
_entity_poly.type
_entity_poly.pdbx_seq_one_letter_code
_entity_poly.pdbx_strand_id
1 'polypeptide(L)'
;MNNESKKKESILRNNAVQTIIASLLCIVIGLLIGYLVLLIINPAGAAGAITAIIKNYFYYPSQKAMMKYMGTTLVKASALLMCSLSVLFAYKVGLFNIGAAGQYVVGAGTSLYFALKLGMPWYVCMIAAIVIAALVGGISGALKAYFNVNEVISCIMLNWISLYVVNMLLTQVKSESTPYTVDLSSGNKSALLPNCGLDEIFSGNKFVSIGLIISVVMAIVVWVLLEKTKFGFELRATGMNKNAAKYCGMKEKRNTIVTMMIAGGLAGLGAAVFYLSGIETWMVQQTTVPGMGFNGIAAAFLGGLHPIGAIFSSYFIQHITSGGSYVDKTMYCAQISDLISAFIIYLCGFVFFFKLWLNRYLDRRDEKKAAKGGEK
;
A
#
# COMPACT_ATOMS: atom_id res chain seq x y z
N MET A 1 31.96 37.60 -21.35
CA MET A 1 30.96 37.69 -20.30
C MET A 1 29.69 37.00 -20.83
N ASN A 2 29.56 35.71 -20.54
CA ASN A 2 28.45 34.87 -21.05
C ASN A 2 27.23 35.08 -20.17
N ASN A 3 26.21 35.68 -20.73
CA ASN A 3 24.86 35.74 -20.20
C ASN A 3 24.17 34.41 -20.55
N GLU A 4 24.44 33.35 -19.81
CA GLU A 4 23.61 32.17 -19.83
C GLU A 4 22.27 32.54 -19.21
N SER A 5 21.32 32.81 -20.08
CA SER A 5 19.91 32.92 -19.74
C SER A 5 19.52 31.64 -19.03
N LYS A 6 19.33 31.67 -17.68
CA LYS A 6 18.69 30.61 -16.91
C LYS A 6 17.33 30.36 -17.57
N LYS A 7 17.29 29.36 -18.47
CA LYS A 7 16.06 28.82 -19.02
C LYS A 7 15.21 28.43 -17.81
N LYS A 8 14.12 29.14 -17.54
CA LYS A 8 13.11 28.72 -16.57
C LYS A 8 12.73 27.30 -16.95
N GLU A 9 13.23 26.31 -16.22
CA GLU A 9 12.81 24.92 -16.41
C GLU A 9 11.29 24.90 -16.31
N SER A 10 10.65 24.50 -17.38
CA SER A 10 9.20 24.34 -17.40
C SER A 10 8.82 23.45 -16.24
N ILE A 11 7.84 23.84 -15.42
CA ILE A 11 7.30 23.07 -14.29
C ILE A 11 7.06 21.60 -14.71
N LEU A 12 6.71 21.36 -15.97
CA LEU A 12 6.52 20.05 -16.58
C LEU A 12 7.80 19.20 -16.67
N ARG A 13 8.99 19.78 -16.56
CA ARG A 13 10.27 19.04 -16.52
C ARG A 13 10.67 18.59 -15.11
N ASN A 14 9.96 19.05 -14.09
CA ASN A 14 10.17 18.58 -12.73
C ASN A 14 9.79 17.10 -12.63
N ASN A 15 10.72 16.29 -12.14
CA ASN A 15 10.59 14.84 -12.01
C ASN A 15 9.36 14.41 -11.19
N ALA A 16 9.01 15.17 -10.14
CA ALA A 16 7.83 14.92 -9.31
C ALA A 16 6.54 15.21 -10.09
N VAL A 17 6.49 16.32 -10.82
CA VAL A 17 5.31 16.70 -11.64
C VAL A 17 5.06 15.67 -12.74
N GLN A 18 6.10 15.19 -13.41
CA GLN A 18 5.98 14.14 -14.42
C GLN A 18 5.47 12.83 -13.86
N THR A 19 5.92 12.45 -12.66
CA THR A 19 5.42 11.25 -11.98
C THR A 19 3.94 11.40 -11.66
N ILE A 20 3.51 12.55 -11.14
CA ILE A 20 2.09 12.83 -10.84
C ILE A 20 1.24 12.76 -12.14
N ILE A 21 1.69 13.38 -13.22
CA ILE A 21 0.97 13.34 -14.50
C ILE A 21 0.88 11.91 -15.04
N ALA A 22 1.97 11.15 -15.01
CA ALA A 22 1.98 9.75 -15.45
C ALA A 22 1.03 8.89 -14.60
N SER A 23 1.02 9.09 -13.29
CA SER A 23 0.11 8.40 -12.38
C SER A 23 -1.37 8.74 -12.66
N LEU A 24 -1.68 10.02 -12.90
CA LEU A 24 -3.03 10.44 -13.26
C LEU A 24 -3.47 9.85 -14.61
N LEU A 25 -2.57 9.77 -15.59
CA LEU A 25 -2.86 9.11 -16.88
C LEU A 25 -3.19 7.61 -16.66
N CYS A 26 -2.43 6.90 -15.85
CA CYS A 26 -2.73 5.50 -15.52
C CYS A 26 -4.11 5.34 -14.89
N ILE A 27 -4.47 6.23 -13.97
CA ILE A 27 -5.77 6.23 -13.31
C ILE A 27 -6.89 6.45 -14.32
N VAL A 28 -6.77 7.48 -15.16
CA VAL A 28 -7.81 7.82 -16.15
C VAL A 28 -8.00 6.68 -17.15
N ILE A 29 -6.90 6.13 -17.67
CA ILE A 29 -6.97 4.99 -18.61
C ILE A 29 -7.58 3.76 -17.91
N GLY A 30 -7.21 3.49 -16.66
CA GLY A 30 -7.77 2.39 -15.88
C GLY A 30 -9.28 2.54 -15.64
N LEU A 31 -9.73 3.74 -15.31
CA LEU A 31 -11.17 4.02 -15.16
C LEU A 31 -11.91 3.90 -16.50
N LEU A 32 -11.31 4.33 -17.62
CA LEU A 32 -11.90 4.17 -18.95
C LEU A 32 -12.04 2.69 -19.33
N ILE A 33 -11.00 1.87 -19.10
CA ILE A 33 -11.08 0.42 -19.31
C ILE A 33 -12.14 -0.20 -18.40
N GLY A 34 -12.16 0.19 -17.12
CA GLY A 34 -13.19 -0.23 -16.18
C GLY A 34 -14.59 0.13 -16.65
N TYR A 35 -14.79 1.32 -17.18
CA TYR A 35 -16.07 1.74 -17.76
C TYR A 35 -16.46 0.92 -19.00
N LEU A 36 -15.51 0.61 -19.88
CA LEU A 36 -15.75 -0.28 -21.03
C LEU A 36 -16.19 -1.68 -20.58
N VAL A 37 -15.56 -2.22 -19.53
CA VAL A 37 -15.99 -3.51 -18.96
C VAL A 37 -17.40 -3.44 -18.40
N LEU A 38 -17.76 -2.36 -17.71
CA LEU A 38 -19.13 -2.16 -17.22
C LEU A 38 -20.14 -2.08 -18.37
N LEU A 39 -19.79 -1.42 -19.48
CA LEU A 39 -20.62 -1.35 -20.68
C LEU A 39 -20.83 -2.72 -21.33
N ILE A 40 -19.82 -3.58 -21.32
CA ILE A 40 -19.92 -4.95 -21.89
C ILE A 40 -20.83 -5.83 -21.01
N ILE A 41 -20.76 -5.68 -19.68
CA ILE A 41 -21.58 -6.49 -18.75
C ILE A 41 -23.02 -6.02 -18.74
N ASN A 42 -23.27 -4.73 -18.54
CA ASN A 42 -24.62 -4.14 -18.53
C ASN A 42 -24.58 -2.66 -18.94
N PRO A 43 -24.89 -2.32 -20.20
CA PRO A 43 -24.84 -0.95 -20.67
C PRO A 43 -25.74 0.01 -19.91
N ALA A 44 -26.91 -0.43 -19.46
CA ALA A 44 -27.89 0.43 -18.81
C ALA A 44 -27.43 0.96 -17.44
N GLY A 45 -26.65 0.15 -16.70
CA GLY A 45 -26.15 0.51 -15.37
C GLY A 45 -24.75 1.12 -15.35
N ALA A 46 -24.00 1.09 -16.47
CA ALA A 46 -22.58 1.39 -16.49
C ALA A 46 -22.24 2.81 -16.00
N ALA A 47 -22.98 3.83 -16.43
CA ALA A 47 -22.78 5.20 -16.01
C ALA A 47 -23.08 5.40 -14.52
N GLY A 48 -24.08 4.73 -13.99
CA GLY A 48 -24.42 4.72 -12.56
C GLY A 48 -23.32 4.06 -11.73
N ALA A 49 -22.84 2.89 -12.17
CA ALA A 49 -21.80 2.13 -11.49
C ALA A 49 -20.46 2.88 -11.41
N ILE A 50 -19.96 3.43 -12.52
CA ILE A 50 -18.69 4.19 -12.50
C ILE A 50 -18.83 5.46 -11.66
N THR A 51 -20.00 6.12 -11.69
CA THR A 51 -20.26 7.29 -10.85
C THR A 51 -20.28 6.93 -9.38
N ALA A 52 -20.89 5.80 -8.99
CA ALA A 52 -20.90 5.30 -7.62
C ALA A 52 -19.47 4.98 -7.12
N ILE A 53 -18.65 4.34 -7.96
CA ILE A 53 -17.26 4.02 -7.64
C ILE A 53 -16.43 5.30 -7.41
N ILE A 54 -16.55 6.28 -8.31
CA ILE A 54 -15.78 7.54 -8.21
C ILE A 54 -16.27 8.39 -7.03
N LYS A 55 -17.58 8.46 -6.80
CA LYS A 55 -18.14 9.22 -5.68
C LYS A 55 -17.84 8.57 -4.33
N ASN A 56 -17.82 7.24 -4.25
CA ASN A 56 -17.63 6.50 -3.00
C ASN A 56 -18.54 7.07 -1.88
N TYR A 57 -17.99 7.46 -0.74
CA TYR A 57 -18.74 8.01 0.39
C TYR A 57 -19.47 9.34 0.07
N PHE A 58 -19.09 10.08 -0.96
CA PHE A 58 -19.85 11.25 -1.46
C PHE A 58 -21.21 10.87 -2.08
N TYR A 59 -21.48 9.58 -2.24
CA TYR A 59 -22.77 9.09 -2.71
C TYR A 59 -23.88 9.35 -1.69
N TYR A 60 -23.54 9.44 -0.40
CA TYR A 60 -24.53 9.68 0.65
C TYR A 60 -24.95 11.16 0.71
N PRO A 61 -26.29 11.44 0.78
CA PRO A 61 -26.79 12.81 0.92
C PRO A 61 -26.58 13.38 2.33
N SER A 62 -26.42 12.52 3.34
CA SER A 62 -26.21 12.95 4.73
C SER A 62 -24.73 13.18 5.02
N GLN A 63 -24.39 14.38 5.48
CA GLN A 63 -23.02 14.73 5.87
C GLN A 63 -22.47 13.79 6.97
N LYS A 64 -23.32 13.38 7.92
CA LYS A 64 -22.92 12.41 8.96
C LYS A 64 -22.54 11.05 8.38
N ALA A 65 -23.34 10.53 7.45
CA ALA A 65 -23.03 9.26 6.78
C ALA A 65 -21.76 9.39 5.93
N MET A 66 -21.62 10.48 5.17
CA MET A 66 -20.44 10.77 4.36
C MET A 66 -19.16 10.75 5.21
N MET A 67 -19.13 11.48 6.34
CA MET A 67 -17.99 11.51 7.25
C MET A 67 -17.68 10.14 7.86
N LYS A 68 -18.71 9.38 8.24
CA LYS A 68 -18.55 8.04 8.80
C LYS A 68 -17.87 7.09 7.80
N TYR A 69 -18.34 7.04 6.57
CA TYR A 69 -17.78 6.14 5.53
C TYR A 69 -16.43 6.63 4.99
N MET A 70 -16.19 7.95 5.00
CA MET A 70 -14.86 8.51 4.76
C MET A 70 -13.85 7.98 5.80
N GLY A 71 -14.22 7.99 7.08
CA GLY A 71 -13.39 7.40 8.14
C GLY A 71 -13.07 5.93 7.89
N THR A 72 -14.07 5.14 7.49
CA THR A 72 -13.86 3.72 7.14
C THR A 72 -12.89 3.54 5.97
N THR A 73 -13.01 4.37 4.93
CA THR A 73 -12.08 4.36 3.79
C THR A 73 -10.66 4.73 4.22
N LEU A 74 -10.49 5.70 5.11
CA LEU A 74 -9.19 6.12 5.64
C LEU A 74 -8.52 5.02 6.49
N VAL A 75 -9.28 4.28 7.31
CA VAL A 75 -8.76 3.15 8.08
C VAL A 75 -8.21 2.07 7.14
N LYS A 76 -8.95 1.72 6.10
CA LYS A 76 -8.47 0.77 5.07
C LYS A 76 -7.27 1.31 4.31
N ALA A 77 -7.27 2.60 3.97
CA ALA A 77 -6.16 3.26 3.29
C ALA A 77 -4.88 3.30 4.15
N SER A 78 -4.99 3.41 5.47
CA SER A 78 -3.85 3.40 6.38
C SER A 78 -3.11 2.05 6.37
N ALA A 79 -3.86 0.94 6.34
CA ALA A 79 -3.26 -0.40 6.20
C ALA A 79 -2.58 -0.59 4.84
N LEU A 80 -3.22 -0.13 3.76
CA LEU A 80 -2.66 -0.18 2.42
C LEU A 80 -1.41 0.68 2.29
N LEU A 81 -1.38 1.85 2.93
CA LEU A 81 -0.20 2.71 3.01
C LEU A 81 0.98 1.98 3.63
N MET A 82 0.79 1.27 4.73
CA MET A 82 1.85 0.53 5.40
C MET A 82 2.41 -0.60 4.51
N CYS A 83 1.53 -1.34 3.79
CA CYS A 83 1.96 -2.32 2.79
C CYS A 83 2.72 -1.66 1.63
N SER A 84 2.28 -0.48 1.18
CA SER A 84 2.95 0.30 0.15
C SER A 84 4.34 0.75 0.60
N LEU A 85 4.48 1.25 1.83
CA LEU A 85 5.78 1.63 2.41
C LEU A 85 6.72 0.42 2.53
N SER A 86 6.22 -0.76 2.87
CA SER A 86 6.98 -2.00 2.89
C SER A 86 7.62 -2.31 1.53
N VAL A 87 6.81 -2.30 0.48
CA VAL A 87 7.28 -2.57 -0.89
C VAL A 87 8.24 -1.49 -1.38
N LEU A 88 7.87 -0.22 -1.19
CA LEU A 88 8.65 0.95 -1.58
C LEU A 88 10.04 0.94 -0.92
N PHE A 89 10.08 0.63 0.39
CA PHE A 89 11.33 0.59 1.15
C PHE A 89 12.30 -0.44 0.57
N ALA A 90 11.82 -1.66 0.33
CA ALA A 90 12.63 -2.71 -0.28
C ALA A 90 13.08 -2.33 -1.70
N TYR A 91 12.19 -1.76 -2.51
CA TYR A 91 12.47 -1.38 -3.89
C TYR A 91 13.55 -0.29 -3.99
N LYS A 92 13.54 0.70 -3.09
CA LYS A 92 14.57 1.75 -3.01
C LYS A 92 15.96 1.19 -2.70
N VAL A 93 16.03 0.00 -2.15
CA VAL A 93 17.28 -0.72 -1.82
C VAL A 93 17.59 -1.80 -2.86
N GLY A 94 16.90 -1.82 -4.00
CA GLY A 94 17.12 -2.75 -5.08
C GLY A 94 16.62 -4.19 -4.81
N LEU A 95 15.67 -4.35 -3.89
CA LEU A 95 15.00 -5.61 -3.58
C LEU A 95 13.51 -5.51 -3.90
N PHE A 96 12.88 -6.61 -4.28
CA PHE A 96 11.46 -6.64 -4.56
C PHE A 96 10.71 -7.45 -3.49
N ASN A 97 10.04 -6.75 -2.56
CA ASN A 97 9.28 -7.39 -1.48
C ASN A 97 7.87 -7.78 -1.91
N ILE A 98 7.72 -8.86 -2.68
CA ILE A 98 6.42 -9.48 -2.95
C ILE A 98 5.89 -10.24 -1.71
N GLY A 99 6.74 -10.44 -0.70
CA GLY A 99 6.41 -11.06 0.58
C GLY A 99 5.58 -10.18 1.52
N ALA A 100 5.34 -8.92 1.17
CA ALA A 100 4.51 -8.01 1.96
C ALA A 100 3.13 -8.60 2.29
N ALA A 101 2.57 -9.42 1.39
CA ALA A 101 1.29 -10.09 1.60
C ALA A 101 1.36 -11.13 2.74
N GLY A 102 2.35 -12.00 2.75
CA GLY A 102 2.56 -12.98 3.84
C GLY A 102 2.99 -12.32 5.14
N GLN A 103 3.83 -11.30 5.08
CA GLN A 103 4.23 -10.50 6.23
C GLN A 103 3.04 -9.78 6.87
N TYR A 104 2.11 -9.27 6.04
CA TYR A 104 0.83 -8.73 6.49
C TYR A 104 -0.02 -9.82 7.18
N VAL A 105 -0.13 -11.02 6.59
CA VAL A 105 -0.83 -12.16 7.18
C VAL A 105 -0.26 -12.53 8.55
N VAL A 106 1.07 -12.62 8.67
CA VAL A 106 1.75 -12.90 9.95
C VAL A 106 1.48 -11.79 10.96
N GLY A 107 1.50 -10.53 10.54
CA GLY A 107 1.16 -9.40 11.39
C GLY A 107 -0.28 -9.48 11.92
N ALA A 108 -1.24 -9.83 11.05
CA ALA A 108 -2.63 -10.05 11.42
C ALA A 108 -2.78 -11.21 12.42
N GLY A 109 -2.18 -12.35 12.09
CA GLY A 109 -2.22 -13.53 12.94
C GLY A 109 -1.61 -13.29 14.32
N THR A 110 -0.45 -12.64 14.36
CA THR A 110 0.22 -12.31 15.62
C THR A 110 -0.59 -11.33 16.45
N SER A 111 -1.05 -10.24 15.87
CA SER A 111 -1.82 -9.23 16.60
C SER A 111 -3.11 -9.80 17.18
N LEU A 112 -3.86 -10.58 16.40
CA LEU A 112 -5.10 -11.22 16.85
C LEU A 112 -4.85 -12.34 17.89
N TYR A 113 -3.80 -13.14 17.73
CA TYR A 113 -3.47 -14.19 18.69
C TYR A 113 -3.07 -13.60 20.04
N PHE A 114 -2.23 -12.57 20.06
CA PHE A 114 -1.85 -11.88 21.29
C PHE A 114 -3.04 -11.18 21.95
N ALA A 115 -3.93 -10.61 21.15
CA ALA A 115 -5.13 -9.95 21.63
C ALA A 115 -6.14 -10.93 22.24
N LEU A 116 -6.49 -11.99 21.53
CA LEU A 116 -7.62 -12.86 21.87
C LEU A 116 -7.21 -14.05 22.75
N LYS A 117 -6.02 -14.64 22.53
CA LYS A 117 -5.55 -15.80 23.30
C LYS A 117 -4.81 -15.38 24.56
N LEU A 118 -3.94 -14.37 24.46
CA LEU A 118 -3.08 -13.93 25.57
C LEU A 118 -3.67 -12.73 26.34
N GLY A 119 -4.77 -12.13 25.86
CA GLY A 119 -5.43 -11.00 26.53
C GLY A 119 -4.58 -9.73 26.61
N MET A 120 -3.60 -9.56 25.70
CA MET A 120 -2.65 -8.45 25.75
C MET A 120 -3.26 -7.14 25.25
N PRO A 121 -2.77 -5.98 25.73
CA PRO A 121 -3.21 -4.67 25.27
C PRO A 121 -2.68 -4.36 23.86
N TRP A 122 -3.33 -3.42 23.17
CA TRP A 122 -3.10 -3.06 21.77
C TRP A 122 -1.63 -2.79 21.40
N TYR A 123 -0.88 -2.09 22.28
CA TYR A 123 0.53 -1.74 22.01
C TYR A 123 1.45 -2.97 22.02
N VAL A 124 1.19 -3.95 22.88
CA VAL A 124 1.93 -5.22 22.90
C VAL A 124 1.62 -6.03 21.65
N CYS A 125 0.33 -6.13 21.28
CA CYS A 125 -0.11 -6.80 20.06
C CYS A 125 0.53 -6.20 18.81
N MET A 126 0.61 -4.87 18.74
CA MET A 126 1.20 -4.14 17.63
C MET A 126 2.72 -4.36 17.54
N ILE A 127 3.44 -4.26 18.66
CA ILE A 127 4.89 -4.52 18.70
C ILE A 127 5.19 -5.97 18.33
N ALA A 128 4.45 -6.94 18.86
CA ALA A 128 4.61 -8.34 18.49
C ALA A 128 4.38 -8.58 16.99
N ALA A 129 3.35 -7.96 16.40
CA ALA A 129 3.09 -8.04 14.98
C ALA A 129 4.25 -7.49 14.13
N ILE A 130 4.81 -6.34 14.52
CA ILE A 130 5.97 -5.73 13.85
C ILE A 130 7.17 -6.67 13.91
N VAL A 131 7.51 -7.18 15.10
CA VAL A 131 8.71 -7.99 15.32
C VAL A 131 8.62 -9.32 14.58
N ILE A 132 7.50 -10.04 14.68
CA ILE A 132 7.36 -11.36 14.05
C ILE A 132 7.28 -11.22 12.52
N ALA A 133 6.57 -10.23 12.01
CA ALA A 133 6.56 -9.96 10.56
C ALA A 133 7.94 -9.51 10.05
N ALA A 134 8.71 -8.75 10.84
CA ALA A 134 10.09 -8.40 10.51
C ALA A 134 11.00 -9.64 10.46
N LEU A 135 10.83 -10.59 11.37
CA LEU A 135 11.59 -11.85 11.35
C LEU A 135 11.28 -12.66 10.08
N VAL A 136 10.02 -12.77 9.69
CA VAL A 136 9.63 -13.44 8.43
C VAL A 136 10.25 -12.73 7.22
N GLY A 137 10.21 -11.39 7.19
CA GLY A 137 10.93 -10.61 6.19
C GLY A 137 12.44 -10.88 6.21
N GLY A 138 13.04 -10.99 7.40
CA GLY A 138 14.44 -11.33 7.62
C GLY A 138 14.84 -12.69 7.06
N ILE A 139 13.95 -13.69 7.11
CA ILE A 139 14.19 -15.02 6.52
C ILE A 139 14.41 -14.89 5.00
N SER A 140 13.52 -14.20 4.29
CA SER A 140 13.68 -13.99 2.84
C SER A 140 14.94 -13.18 2.52
N GLY A 141 15.26 -12.18 3.33
CA GLY A 141 16.49 -11.40 3.24
C GLY A 141 17.76 -12.24 3.47
N ALA A 142 17.73 -13.15 4.44
CA ALA A 142 18.86 -14.06 4.73
C ALA A 142 19.08 -15.08 3.61
N LEU A 143 17.99 -15.66 3.07
CA LEU A 143 18.06 -16.56 1.91
C LEU A 143 18.69 -15.85 0.70
N LYS A 144 18.35 -14.59 0.47
CA LYS A 144 18.97 -13.78 -0.58
C LYS A 144 20.44 -13.48 -0.29
N ALA A 145 20.76 -13.06 0.93
CA ALA A 145 22.09 -12.58 1.29
C ALA A 145 23.15 -13.67 1.38
N TYR A 146 22.78 -14.86 1.88
CA TYR A 146 23.72 -15.97 2.11
C TYR A 146 23.68 -17.02 1.02
N PHE A 147 22.50 -17.32 0.49
CA PHE A 147 22.32 -18.42 -0.48
C PHE A 147 22.04 -17.92 -1.90
N ASN A 148 21.98 -16.60 -2.09
CA ASN A 148 21.63 -15.95 -3.37
C ASN A 148 20.32 -16.48 -4.00
N VAL A 149 19.39 -16.95 -3.16
CA VAL A 149 18.05 -17.36 -3.61
C VAL A 149 17.31 -16.12 -4.14
N ASN A 150 16.51 -16.33 -5.19
CA ASN A 150 15.66 -15.25 -5.71
C ASN A 150 14.62 -14.83 -4.64
N GLU A 151 14.64 -13.56 -4.26
CA GLU A 151 13.76 -13.01 -3.23
C GLU A 151 12.28 -13.13 -3.58
N VAL A 152 11.93 -13.07 -4.86
CA VAL A 152 10.53 -13.20 -5.33
C VAL A 152 10.01 -14.60 -5.06
N ILE A 153 10.80 -15.64 -5.40
CA ILE A 153 10.41 -17.04 -5.20
C ILE A 153 10.28 -17.35 -3.71
N SER A 154 11.28 -16.96 -2.90
CA SER A 154 11.25 -17.19 -1.45
C SER A 154 10.06 -16.47 -0.78
N CYS A 155 9.76 -15.25 -1.21
CA CYS A 155 8.61 -14.48 -0.71
C CYS A 155 7.27 -15.13 -1.07
N ILE A 156 7.10 -15.62 -2.30
CA ILE A 156 5.86 -16.31 -2.71
C ILE A 156 5.64 -17.56 -1.85
N MET A 157 6.68 -18.36 -1.62
CA MET A 157 6.57 -19.55 -0.75
C MET A 157 6.22 -19.16 0.70
N LEU A 158 6.89 -18.14 1.24
CA LEU A 158 6.61 -17.65 2.59
C LEU A 158 5.19 -17.08 2.73
N ASN A 159 4.61 -16.47 1.69
CA ASN A 159 3.23 -16.00 1.72
C ASN A 159 2.24 -17.13 2.03
N TRP A 160 2.38 -18.27 1.34
CA TRP A 160 1.51 -19.43 1.55
C TRP A 160 1.76 -20.12 2.90
N ILE A 161 3.02 -20.29 3.28
CA ILE A 161 3.39 -20.83 4.60
C ILE A 161 2.77 -19.95 5.69
N SER A 162 2.91 -18.64 5.59
CA SER A 162 2.34 -17.67 6.54
C SER A 162 0.82 -17.82 6.65
N LEU A 163 0.12 -17.94 5.52
CA LEU A 163 -1.33 -18.09 5.50
C LEU A 163 -1.78 -19.33 6.28
N TYR A 164 -1.20 -20.49 5.98
CA TYR A 164 -1.60 -21.74 6.61
C TYR A 164 -1.22 -21.80 8.10
N VAL A 165 -0.04 -21.30 8.46
CA VAL A 165 0.39 -21.21 9.86
C VAL A 165 -0.53 -20.29 10.65
N VAL A 166 -0.89 -19.14 10.12
CA VAL A 166 -1.80 -18.18 10.78
C VAL A 166 -3.20 -18.76 10.91
N ASN A 167 -3.73 -19.42 9.87
CA ASN A 167 -5.04 -20.10 9.96
C ASN A 167 -5.04 -21.16 11.07
N MET A 168 -3.98 -21.97 11.14
CA MET A 168 -3.84 -23.00 12.20
C MET A 168 -3.79 -22.35 13.60
N LEU A 169 -3.03 -21.29 13.78
CA LEU A 169 -2.92 -20.59 15.08
C LEU A 169 -4.24 -19.93 15.48
N LEU A 170 -4.92 -19.25 14.55
CA LEU A 170 -6.15 -18.52 14.84
C LEU A 170 -7.38 -19.43 14.98
N THR A 171 -7.30 -20.71 14.59
CA THR A 171 -8.34 -21.70 14.91
C THR A 171 -8.59 -21.80 16.41
N GLN A 172 -7.57 -21.54 17.26
CA GLN A 172 -7.69 -21.56 18.73
C GLN A 172 -8.54 -20.41 19.29
N VAL A 173 -8.76 -19.36 18.53
CA VAL A 173 -9.53 -18.15 18.89
C VAL A 173 -10.70 -17.93 17.94
N LYS A 174 -11.13 -18.99 17.27
CA LYS A 174 -12.30 -18.99 16.40
C LYS A 174 -13.58 -18.84 17.23
N SER A 175 -14.56 -18.11 16.68
CA SER A 175 -15.91 -18.04 17.22
C SER A 175 -16.63 -19.41 17.07
N GLU A 176 -17.47 -19.77 18.03
CA GLU A 176 -18.22 -21.02 17.99
C GLU A 176 -19.27 -21.05 16.86
N SER A 177 -19.83 -19.89 16.56
CA SER A 177 -20.94 -19.75 15.60
C SER A 177 -20.53 -19.43 14.17
N THR A 178 -19.29 -18.99 13.94
CA THR A 178 -18.83 -18.51 12.63
C THR A 178 -17.40 -18.97 12.32
N PRO A 179 -17.00 -19.05 11.03
CA PRO A 179 -15.63 -19.40 10.65
C PRO A 179 -14.62 -18.23 10.86
N TYR A 180 -15.00 -17.22 11.62
CA TYR A 180 -14.19 -16.05 11.90
C TYR A 180 -13.63 -16.08 13.31
N THR A 181 -12.55 -15.32 13.56
CA THR A 181 -12.07 -15.09 14.92
C THR A 181 -13.11 -14.33 15.75
N VAL A 182 -13.05 -14.48 17.07
CA VAL A 182 -13.88 -13.68 17.98
C VAL A 182 -13.64 -12.19 17.73
N ASP A 183 -14.71 -11.38 17.76
CA ASP A 183 -14.60 -9.93 17.65
C ASP A 183 -13.85 -9.35 18.84
N LEU A 184 -12.91 -8.44 18.61
CA LEU A 184 -12.14 -7.78 19.65
C LEU A 184 -13.00 -6.99 20.63
N SER A 185 -14.13 -6.43 20.16
CA SER A 185 -15.06 -5.68 21.02
C SER A 185 -15.72 -6.54 22.10
N SER A 186 -15.88 -7.84 21.83
CA SER A 186 -16.42 -8.82 22.78
C SER A 186 -15.35 -9.64 23.48
N GLY A 187 -14.23 -9.93 22.80
CA GLY A 187 -13.16 -10.78 23.34
C GLY A 187 -12.17 -10.02 24.22
N ASN A 188 -11.58 -8.94 23.73
CA ASN A 188 -10.61 -8.14 24.46
C ASN A 188 -10.61 -6.68 24.03
N LYS A 189 -11.35 -5.85 24.76
CA LYS A 189 -11.44 -4.41 24.48
C LYS A 189 -10.12 -3.65 24.65
N SER A 190 -9.20 -4.13 25.49
CA SER A 190 -7.89 -3.48 25.71
C SER A 190 -6.96 -3.60 24.49
N ALA A 191 -7.26 -4.55 23.59
CA ALA A 191 -6.53 -4.72 22.34
C ALA A 191 -7.02 -3.80 21.22
N LEU A 192 -8.17 -3.15 21.37
CA LEU A 192 -8.62 -2.15 20.40
C LEU A 192 -7.74 -0.91 20.46
N LEU A 193 -7.43 -0.38 19.30
CA LEU A 193 -6.68 0.87 19.18
C LEU A 193 -7.50 2.05 19.74
N PRO A 194 -6.91 2.94 20.53
CA PRO A 194 -7.62 4.08 21.10
C PRO A 194 -8.03 5.07 19.98
N ASN A 195 -9.22 5.62 20.10
CA ASN A 195 -9.78 6.56 19.10
C ASN A 195 -9.21 7.97 19.22
N CYS A 196 -8.72 8.37 20.41
CA CYS A 196 -8.11 9.69 20.66
C CYS A 196 -8.96 10.87 20.19
N GLY A 197 -10.29 10.76 20.23
CA GLY A 197 -11.24 11.81 19.76
C GLY A 197 -11.43 11.89 18.25
N LEU A 198 -10.75 11.03 17.48
CA LEU A 198 -10.93 10.98 16.02
C LEU A 198 -12.31 10.48 15.61
N ASP A 199 -12.94 9.65 16.42
CA ASP A 199 -14.28 9.13 16.19
C ASP A 199 -15.32 10.26 16.13
N GLU A 200 -15.20 11.30 16.96
CA GLU A 200 -16.10 12.48 16.94
C GLU A 200 -15.98 13.24 15.61
N ILE A 201 -14.75 13.43 15.10
CA ILE A 201 -14.52 14.09 13.81
C ILE A 201 -15.19 13.30 12.67
N PHE A 202 -15.17 11.97 12.76
CA PHE A 202 -15.76 11.08 11.75
C PHE A 202 -17.18 10.60 12.13
N SER A 203 -17.97 11.47 12.77
CA SER A 203 -19.39 11.24 13.09
C SER A 203 -19.66 9.95 13.87
N GLY A 204 -18.84 9.65 14.87
CA GLY A 204 -18.96 8.48 15.75
C GLY A 204 -18.48 7.17 15.11
N ASN A 205 -17.59 7.22 14.15
CA ASN A 205 -16.99 6.02 13.56
C ASN A 205 -16.00 5.39 14.52
N LYS A 206 -16.39 4.29 15.17
CA LYS A 206 -15.61 3.55 16.18
C LYS A 206 -14.32 2.93 15.64
N PHE A 207 -14.19 2.77 14.34
CA PHE A 207 -13.03 2.12 13.71
C PHE A 207 -11.88 3.10 13.46
N VAL A 208 -12.18 4.42 13.45
CA VAL A 208 -11.13 5.43 13.28
C VAL A 208 -10.38 5.58 14.59
N SER A 209 -9.09 5.32 14.52
CA SER A 209 -8.22 5.20 15.69
C SER A 209 -6.85 5.87 15.43
N ILE A 210 -6.02 5.91 16.44
CA ILE A 210 -4.62 6.38 16.35
C ILE A 210 -3.83 5.70 15.23
N GLY A 211 -4.26 4.53 14.75
CA GLY A 211 -3.62 3.80 13.65
C GLY A 211 -3.48 4.63 12.37
N LEU A 212 -4.43 5.53 12.09
CA LEU A 212 -4.35 6.45 10.96
C LEU A 212 -3.17 7.41 11.11
N ILE A 213 -3.01 8.00 12.29
CA ILE A 213 -1.90 8.92 12.60
C ILE A 213 -0.58 8.16 12.53
N ILE A 214 -0.50 6.97 13.12
CA ILE A 214 0.69 6.12 13.10
C ILE A 214 1.12 5.86 11.65
N SER A 215 0.19 5.54 10.76
CA SER A 215 0.51 5.23 9.36
C SER A 215 1.09 6.44 8.61
N VAL A 216 0.53 7.63 8.82
CA VAL A 216 1.05 8.86 8.21
C VAL A 216 2.43 9.23 8.79
N VAL A 217 2.59 9.13 10.11
CA VAL A 217 3.88 9.36 10.78
C VAL A 217 4.94 8.38 10.26
N MET A 218 4.59 7.10 10.08
CA MET A 218 5.51 6.11 9.53
C MET A 218 5.92 6.42 8.09
N ALA A 219 5.06 7.01 7.26
CA ALA A 219 5.46 7.47 5.93
C ALA A 219 6.54 8.56 6.01
N ILE A 220 6.42 9.49 6.96
CA ILE A 220 7.42 10.53 7.21
C ILE A 220 8.71 9.89 7.74
N VAL A 221 8.62 8.97 8.69
CA VAL A 221 9.78 8.25 9.26
C VAL A 221 10.54 7.51 8.16
N VAL A 222 9.85 6.77 7.29
CA VAL A 222 10.44 6.06 6.15
C VAL A 222 11.11 7.05 5.18
N TRP A 223 10.47 8.18 4.91
CA TRP A 223 11.06 9.23 4.08
C TRP A 223 12.36 9.79 4.68
N VAL A 224 12.35 10.17 5.96
CA VAL A 224 13.53 10.68 6.66
C VAL A 224 14.62 9.61 6.70
N LEU A 225 14.28 8.37 7.03
CA LEU A 225 15.22 7.26 7.12
C LEU A 225 15.91 7.03 5.78
N LEU A 226 15.17 6.98 4.68
CA LEU A 226 15.73 6.73 3.35
C LEU A 226 16.53 7.92 2.81
N GLU A 227 16.05 9.17 2.99
CA GLU A 227 16.60 10.32 2.28
C GLU A 227 17.55 11.17 3.14
N LYS A 228 17.43 11.12 4.47
CA LYS A 228 18.13 12.04 5.38
C LYS A 228 19.12 11.36 6.34
N THR A 229 19.24 10.01 6.32
CA THR A 229 20.15 9.30 7.23
C THR A 229 21.30 8.63 6.49
N LYS A 230 22.45 8.47 7.21
CA LYS A 230 23.60 7.70 6.72
C LYS A 230 23.20 6.24 6.45
N PHE A 231 22.37 5.67 7.32
CA PHE A 231 21.88 4.30 7.17
C PHE A 231 21.06 4.13 5.87
N GLY A 232 20.12 5.03 5.60
CA GLY A 232 19.35 5.02 4.34
C GLY A 232 20.22 5.19 3.10
N PHE A 233 21.28 6.01 3.20
CA PHE A 233 22.27 6.13 2.13
C PHE A 233 23.01 4.80 1.88
N GLU A 234 23.51 4.13 2.93
CA GLU A 234 24.15 2.81 2.80
C GLU A 234 23.25 1.76 2.16
N LEU A 235 21.97 1.74 2.56
CA LEU A 235 20.99 0.83 1.99
C LEU A 235 20.80 1.08 0.49
N ARG A 236 20.58 2.33 0.08
CA ARG A 236 20.38 2.70 -1.33
C ARG A 236 21.64 2.45 -2.17
N ALA A 237 22.82 2.78 -1.63
CA ALA A 237 24.10 2.51 -2.30
C ALA A 237 24.29 1.00 -2.54
N THR A 238 23.94 0.16 -1.55
CA THR A 238 23.96 -1.30 -1.68
C THR A 238 23.03 -1.78 -2.78
N GLY A 239 21.84 -1.17 -2.91
CA GLY A 239 20.87 -1.49 -3.96
C GLY A 239 21.33 -1.09 -5.36
N MET A 240 22.02 0.04 -5.49
CA MET A 240 22.54 0.53 -6.78
C MET A 240 23.66 -0.36 -7.33
N ASN A 241 24.65 -0.66 -6.48
CA ASN A 241 25.76 -1.54 -6.86
C ASN A 241 26.38 -2.21 -5.62
N LYS A 242 26.07 -3.51 -5.45
CA LYS A 242 26.55 -4.30 -4.31
C LYS A 242 28.07 -4.36 -4.23
N ASN A 243 28.74 -4.51 -5.38
CA ASN A 243 30.18 -4.62 -5.41
C ASN A 243 30.86 -3.30 -5.03
N ALA A 244 30.40 -2.18 -5.59
CA ALA A 244 30.92 -0.86 -5.22
C ALA A 244 30.68 -0.56 -3.73
N ALA A 245 29.50 -0.85 -3.21
CA ALA A 245 29.17 -0.69 -1.79
C ALA A 245 30.13 -1.52 -0.90
N LYS A 246 30.41 -2.76 -1.29
CA LYS A 246 31.36 -3.64 -0.59
C LYS A 246 32.78 -3.06 -0.57
N TYR A 247 33.28 -2.55 -1.72
CA TYR A 247 34.58 -1.90 -1.79
C TYR A 247 34.67 -0.64 -0.91
N CYS A 248 33.56 0.07 -0.73
CA CYS A 248 33.43 1.19 0.20
C CYS A 248 33.27 0.78 1.67
N GLY A 249 33.41 -0.52 2.01
CA GLY A 249 33.32 -1.02 3.38
C GLY A 249 31.89 -1.22 3.91
N MET A 250 30.85 -1.10 3.07
CA MET A 250 29.48 -1.30 3.49
C MET A 250 29.16 -2.81 3.61
N LYS A 251 28.38 -3.19 4.65
CA LYS A 251 28.02 -4.58 4.93
C LYS A 251 26.79 -5.01 4.09
N GLU A 252 26.99 -5.37 2.82
CA GLU A 252 25.94 -5.68 1.85
C GLU A 252 24.92 -6.73 2.33
N LYS A 253 25.42 -7.83 2.94
CA LYS A 253 24.56 -8.91 3.43
C LYS A 253 23.65 -8.44 4.57
N ARG A 254 24.23 -7.70 5.53
CA ARG A 254 23.45 -7.10 6.63
C ARG A 254 22.40 -6.14 6.08
N ASN A 255 22.79 -5.28 5.15
CA ASN A 255 21.88 -4.29 4.55
C ASN A 255 20.70 -4.97 3.85
N THR A 256 20.93 -6.06 3.10
CA THR A 256 19.87 -6.85 2.46
C THR A 256 18.90 -7.44 3.49
N ILE A 257 19.42 -8.06 4.57
CA ILE A 257 18.58 -8.67 5.60
C ILE A 257 17.77 -7.61 6.34
N VAL A 258 18.42 -6.54 6.79
CA VAL A 258 17.76 -5.47 7.56
C VAL A 258 16.72 -4.75 6.70
N THR A 259 16.96 -4.58 5.40
CA THR A 259 15.95 -4.03 4.49
C THR A 259 14.68 -4.87 4.47
N MET A 260 14.81 -6.19 4.33
CA MET A 260 13.65 -7.09 4.31
C MET A 260 12.98 -7.21 5.68
N MET A 261 13.74 -7.08 6.78
CA MET A 261 13.17 -7.00 8.13
C MET A 261 12.34 -5.73 8.33
N ILE A 262 12.86 -4.56 7.95
CA ILE A 262 12.11 -3.30 8.05
C ILE A 262 10.85 -3.36 7.18
N ALA A 263 10.99 -3.83 5.93
CA ALA A 263 9.86 -4.00 5.02
C ALA A 263 8.80 -4.94 5.63
N GLY A 264 9.21 -6.06 6.21
CA GLY A 264 8.31 -6.99 6.90
C GLY A 264 7.62 -6.36 8.09
N GLY A 265 8.36 -5.63 8.92
CA GLY A 265 7.81 -4.92 10.07
C GLY A 265 6.75 -3.87 9.68
N LEU A 266 6.98 -3.14 8.58
CA LEU A 266 6.01 -2.18 8.04
C LEU A 266 4.71 -2.88 7.59
N ALA A 267 4.81 -4.01 6.88
CA ALA A 267 3.64 -4.77 6.48
C ALA A 267 2.89 -5.34 7.70
N GLY A 268 3.62 -5.85 8.70
CA GLY A 268 3.04 -6.32 9.97
C GLY A 268 2.34 -5.22 10.76
N LEU A 269 2.91 -4.02 10.80
CA LEU A 269 2.27 -2.85 11.41
C LEU A 269 0.97 -2.48 10.67
N GLY A 270 0.95 -2.57 9.34
CA GLY A 270 -0.26 -2.35 8.54
C GLY A 270 -1.39 -3.31 8.92
N ALA A 271 -1.07 -4.58 9.11
CA ALA A 271 -2.04 -5.56 9.57
C ALA A 271 -2.53 -5.29 11.01
N ALA A 272 -1.62 -4.96 11.93
CA ALA A 272 -1.99 -4.59 13.29
C ALA A 272 -2.92 -3.38 13.33
N VAL A 273 -2.60 -2.31 12.59
CA VAL A 273 -3.46 -1.12 12.49
C VAL A 273 -4.85 -1.48 11.96
N PHE A 274 -4.95 -2.38 11.01
CA PHE A 274 -6.22 -2.79 10.41
C PHE A 274 -7.07 -3.65 11.34
N TYR A 275 -6.52 -4.76 11.84
CA TYR A 275 -7.27 -5.71 12.64
C TYR A 275 -7.53 -5.22 14.06
N LEU A 276 -6.59 -4.50 14.70
CA LEU A 276 -6.80 -3.94 16.03
C LEU A 276 -7.72 -2.70 16.02
N SER A 277 -8.10 -2.15 14.85
CA SER A 277 -9.19 -1.17 14.76
C SER A 277 -10.57 -1.80 14.95
N GLY A 278 -10.68 -3.14 14.88
CA GLY A 278 -11.94 -3.88 14.98
C GLY A 278 -12.84 -3.78 13.74
N ILE A 279 -12.30 -3.28 12.61
CA ILE A 279 -13.09 -3.12 11.36
C ILE A 279 -13.40 -4.45 10.70
N GLU A 280 -12.53 -5.45 10.90
CA GLU A 280 -12.65 -6.76 10.27
C GLU A 280 -12.11 -7.86 11.18
N THR A 281 -12.71 -9.05 11.09
CA THR A 281 -12.28 -10.27 11.78
C THR A 281 -11.60 -11.21 10.78
N TRP A 282 -10.69 -12.07 11.25
CA TRP A 282 -9.99 -13.00 10.37
C TRP A 282 -10.81 -14.26 10.11
N MET A 283 -10.95 -14.66 8.86
CA MET A 283 -11.57 -15.93 8.47
C MET A 283 -10.53 -17.05 8.58
N VAL A 284 -10.68 -17.96 9.56
CA VAL A 284 -9.67 -19.00 9.86
C VAL A 284 -9.55 -20.10 8.79
N GLN A 285 -10.49 -20.17 7.85
CA GLN A 285 -10.46 -21.09 6.71
C GLN A 285 -10.15 -20.37 5.39
N GLN A 286 -9.43 -19.29 5.43
CA GLN A 286 -9.07 -18.53 4.25
C GLN A 286 -8.12 -19.32 3.36
N THR A 287 -8.49 -19.49 2.09
CA THR A 287 -7.73 -20.26 1.09
C THR A 287 -6.85 -19.40 0.19
N THR A 288 -6.99 -18.06 0.29
CA THR A 288 -6.23 -17.11 -0.53
C THR A 288 -5.55 -16.08 0.35
N VAL A 289 -4.34 -15.69 -0.05
CA VAL A 289 -3.62 -14.62 0.64
C VAL A 289 -4.34 -13.29 0.44
N PRO A 290 -4.61 -12.51 1.49
CA PRO A 290 -5.30 -11.22 1.38
C PRO A 290 -4.64 -10.28 0.37
N GLY A 291 -5.46 -9.65 -0.48
CA GLY A 291 -4.98 -8.75 -1.53
C GLY A 291 -4.30 -7.46 -1.04
N MET A 292 -4.45 -7.11 0.24
CA MET A 292 -3.92 -5.85 0.80
C MET A 292 -2.42 -5.68 0.56
N GLY A 293 -1.63 -6.73 0.78
CA GLY A 293 -0.18 -6.69 0.55
C GLY A 293 0.19 -6.54 -0.93
N PHE A 294 -0.54 -7.21 -1.83
CA PHE A 294 -0.33 -7.08 -3.27
C PHE A 294 -0.77 -5.71 -3.80
N ASN A 295 -1.89 -5.19 -3.33
CA ASN A 295 -2.34 -3.84 -3.66
C ASN A 295 -1.34 -2.77 -3.18
N GLY A 296 -0.57 -3.07 -2.11
CA GLY A 296 0.54 -2.24 -1.65
C GLY A 296 1.62 -2.04 -2.71
N ILE A 297 1.88 -3.04 -3.58
CA ILE A 297 2.81 -2.92 -4.70
C ILE A 297 2.33 -1.83 -5.66
N ALA A 298 1.08 -1.89 -6.06
CA ALA A 298 0.49 -0.91 -6.96
C ALA A 298 0.48 0.50 -6.36
N ALA A 299 0.13 0.62 -5.07
CA ALA A 299 0.14 1.90 -4.37
C ALA A 299 1.55 2.50 -4.31
N ALA A 300 2.60 1.68 -4.14
CA ALA A 300 3.98 2.12 -4.15
C ALA A 300 4.40 2.70 -5.52
N PHE A 301 4.06 1.99 -6.61
CA PHE A 301 4.38 2.44 -7.96
C PHE A 301 3.56 3.66 -8.38
N LEU A 302 2.26 3.67 -8.09
CA LEU A 302 1.38 4.81 -8.36
C LEU A 302 1.83 6.06 -7.59
N GLY A 303 2.33 5.90 -6.37
CA GLY A 303 2.94 6.97 -5.56
C GLY A 303 4.34 7.39 -6.03
N GLY A 304 4.82 6.87 -7.17
CA GLY A 304 6.12 7.19 -7.75
C GLY A 304 7.30 6.72 -6.90
N LEU A 305 7.12 5.65 -6.13
CA LEU A 305 8.11 5.11 -5.18
C LEU A 305 8.62 6.17 -4.19
N HIS A 306 7.74 7.11 -3.81
CA HIS A 306 8.02 8.14 -2.82
C HIS A 306 7.09 7.98 -1.61
N PRO A 307 7.58 8.01 -0.36
CA PRO A 307 6.76 7.77 0.83
C PRO A 307 5.56 8.72 0.97
N ILE A 308 5.75 9.99 0.66
CA ILE A 308 4.65 10.97 0.67
C ILE A 308 3.65 10.70 -0.47
N GLY A 309 4.16 10.32 -1.67
CA GLY A 309 3.29 9.91 -2.79
C GLY A 309 2.45 8.68 -2.47
N ALA A 310 3.00 7.76 -1.68
CA ALA A 310 2.32 6.55 -1.22
C ALA A 310 1.08 6.86 -0.35
N ILE A 311 1.05 7.97 0.39
CA ILE A 311 -0.12 8.40 1.17
C ILE A 311 -1.30 8.64 0.23
N PHE A 312 -1.09 9.43 -0.83
CA PHE A 312 -2.14 9.79 -1.79
C PHE A 312 -2.56 8.59 -2.64
N SER A 313 -1.61 7.79 -3.11
CA SER A 313 -1.92 6.62 -3.94
C SER A 313 -2.65 5.52 -3.18
N SER A 314 -2.28 5.27 -1.93
CA SER A 314 -2.97 4.30 -1.08
C SER A 314 -4.41 4.74 -0.77
N TYR A 315 -4.60 6.02 -0.48
CA TYR A 315 -5.94 6.58 -0.31
C TYR A 315 -6.76 6.44 -1.61
N PHE A 316 -6.18 6.79 -2.76
CA PHE A 316 -6.88 6.74 -4.03
C PHE A 316 -7.32 5.30 -4.39
N ILE A 317 -6.40 4.32 -4.32
CA ILE A 317 -6.73 2.92 -4.61
C ILE A 317 -7.84 2.44 -3.66
N GLN A 318 -7.72 2.75 -2.38
CA GLN A 318 -8.73 2.33 -1.40
C GLN A 318 -10.06 3.06 -1.59
N HIS A 319 -10.03 4.31 -2.07
CA HIS A 319 -11.24 5.06 -2.41
C HIS A 319 -12.01 4.36 -3.54
N ILE A 320 -11.34 3.97 -4.60
CA ILE A 320 -11.96 3.24 -5.73
C ILE A 320 -12.47 1.87 -5.28
N THR A 321 -11.65 1.09 -4.57
CA THR A 321 -12.06 -0.25 -4.09
C THR A 321 -13.26 -0.18 -3.16
N SER A 322 -13.29 0.77 -2.22
CA SER A 322 -14.44 0.96 -1.32
C SER A 322 -15.66 1.48 -2.04
N GLY A 323 -15.49 2.23 -3.13
CA GLY A 323 -16.58 2.76 -3.95
C GLY A 323 -17.45 1.67 -4.58
N GLY A 324 -16.89 0.48 -4.78
CA GLY A 324 -17.66 -0.66 -5.28
C GLY A 324 -18.79 -1.16 -4.37
N SER A 325 -18.71 -0.84 -3.09
CA SER A 325 -19.79 -1.17 -2.15
C SER A 325 -21.09 -0.41 -2.44
N TYR A 326 -21.02 0.66 -3.23
CA TYR A 326 -22.16 1.51 -3.62
C TYR A 326 -22.73 1.21 -5.01
N VAL A 327 -22.11 0.27 -5.73
CA VAL A 327 -22.63 -0.20 -7.03
C VAL A 327 -23.89 -1.04 -6.81
N ASP A 328 -24.86 -0.88 -7.70
CA ASP A 328 -26.10 -1.65 -7.67
C ASP A 328 -25.81 -3.14 -7.85
N LYS A 329 -26.05 -3.91 -6.79
CA LYS A 329 -25.79 -5.36 -6.75
C LYS A 329 -26.79 -6.19 -7.56
N THR A 330 -27.88 -5.57 -8.03
CA THR A 330 -28.85 -6.23 -8.92
C THR A 330 -28.34 -6.25 -10.36
N MET A 331 -27.51 -5.27 -10.73
CA MET A 331 -26.95 -5.12 -12.09
C MET A 331 -25.53 -5.68 -12.21
N TYR A 332 -24.76 -5.64 -11.12
CA TYR A 332 -23.35 -6.04 -11.12
C TYR A 332 -23.00 -6.87 -9.89
N CYS A 333 -22.09 -7.82 -10.04
CA CYS A 333 -21.57 -8.56 -8.91
C CYS A 333 -20.74 -7.67 -7.97
N ALA A 334 -20.66 -8.05 -6.68
CA ALA A 334 -19.94 -7.27 -5.68
C ALA A 334 -18.44 -7.08 -6.00
N GLN A 335 -17.86 -7.99 -6.79
CA GLN A 335 -16.44 -7.99 -7.17
C GLN A 335 -16.09 -7.04 -8.32
N ILE A 336 -17.08 -6.35 -8.91
CA ILE A 336 -16.82 -5.49 -10.09
C ILE A 336 -15.84 -4.35 -9.77
N SER A 337 -15.87 -3.81 -8.56
CA SER A 337 -14.93 -2.77 -8.13
C SER A 337 -13.52 -3.29 -7.95
N ASP A 338 -13.37 -4.54 -7.52
CA ASP A 338 -12.07 -5.20 -7.41
C ASP A 338 -11.47 -5.41 -8.80
N LEU A 339 -12.30 -5.78 -9.78
CA LEU A 339 -11.90 -5.89 -11.18
C LEU A 339 -11.44 -4.54 -11.74
N ILE A 340 -12.18 -3.47 -11.52
CA ILE A 340 -11.79 -2.11 -11.96
C ILE A 340 -10.50 -1.67 -11.27
N SER A 341 -10.39 -1.92 -9.97
CA SER A 341 -9.17 -1.64 -9.20
C SER A 341 -7.98 -2.43 -9.77
N ALA A 342 -8.17 -3.71 -10.15
CA ALA A 342 -7.15 -4.53 -10.76
C ALA A 342 -6.64 -3.97 -12.09
N PHE A 343 -7.51 -3.41 -12.95
CA PHE A 343 -7.07 -2.71 -14.17
C PHE A 343 -6.24 -1.45 -13.86
N ILE A 344 -6.66 -0.65 -12.87
CA ILE A 344 -5.90 0.52 -12.44
C ILE A 344 -4.53 0.08 -11.91
N ILE A 345 -4.50 -0.95 -11.06
CA ILE A 345 -3.28 -1.53 -10.50
C ILE A 345 -2.34 -2.02 -11.60
N TYR A 346 -2.85 -2.75 -12.59
CA TYR A 346 -2.07 -3.22 -13.72
C TYR A 346 -1.43 -2.07 -14.49
N LEU A 347 -2.19 -1.01 -14.77
CA LEU A 347 -1.69 0.17 -15.47
C LEU A 347 -0.68 0.97 -14.64
N CYS A 348 -0.74 0.89 -13.31
CA CYS A 348 0.27 1.53 -12.46
C CYS A 348 1.68 0.97 -12.69
N GLY A 349 1.82 -0.28 -13.16
CA GLY A 349 3.09 -0.84 -13.61
C GLY A 349 3.71 -0.08 -14.79
N PHE A 350 2.90 0.64 -15.57
CA PHE A 350 3.34 1.42 -16.72
C PHE A 350 3.62 2.91 -16.42
N VAL A 351 3.57 3.35 -15.17
CA VAL A 351 3.84 4.75 -14.79
C VAL A 351 5.19 5.22 -15.34
N PHE A 352 6.23 4.41 -15.26
CA PHE A 352 7.54 4.76 -15.81
C PHE A 352 7.55 4.87 -17.35
N PHE A 353 6.78 4.02 -18.02
CA PHE A 353 6.61 4.10 -19.48
C PHE A 353 5.93 5.41 -19.88
N PHE A 354 4.83 5.77 -19.23
CA PHE A 354 4.14 7.03 -19.49
C PHE A 354 5.01 8.25 -19.18
N LYS A 355 5.84 8.17 -18.15
CA LYS A 355 6.82 9.21 -17.84
C LYS A 355 7.88 9.37 -18.94
N LEU A 356 8.42 8.26 -19.47
CA LEU A 356 9.35 8.29 -20.59
C LEU A 356 8.69 8.83 -21.85
N TRP A 357 7.45 8.43 -22.11
CA TRP A 357 6.68 8.94 -23.24
C TRP A 357 6.43 10.45 -23.14
N LEU A 358 6.06 10.93 -21.94
CA LEU A 358 5.87 12.36 -21.67
C LEU A 358 7.17 13.16 -21.88
N ASN A 359 8.31 12.65 -21.43
CA ASN A 359 9.60 13.28 -21.65
C ASN A 359 9.91 13.41 -23.14
N ARG A 360 9.77 12.33 -23.91
CA ARG A 360 9.99 12.35 -25.36
C ARG A 360 9.05 13.33 -26.07
N TYR A 361 7.80 13.42 -25.61
CA TYR A 361 6.84 14.38 -26.16
C TYR A 361 7.27 15.84 -25.89
N LEU A 362 7.73 16.14 -24.68
CA LEU A 362 8.22 17.46 -24.29
C LEU A 362 9.48 17.84 -25.08
N ASP A 363 10.41 16.90 -25.26
CA ASP A 363 11.64 17.14 -26.04
C ASP A 363 11.31 17.47 -27.50
N ARG A 364 10.45 16.69 -28.15
CA ARG A 364 9.99 16.97 -29.52
C ARG A 364 9.27 18.30 -29.64
N ARG A 365 8.53 18.72 -28.61
CA ARG A 365 7.84 20.03 -28.61
C ARG A 365 8.82 21.17 -28.51
N ASP A 366 9.87 21.01 -27.68
CA ASP A 366 10.90 22.05 -27.53
C ASP A 366 11.79 22.16 -28.75
N GLU A 367 12.12 21.06 -29.44
CA GLU A 367 12.80 21.05 -30.73
C GLU A 367 11.99 21.81 -31.82
N LYS A 368 10.66 21.53 -31.90
CA LYS A 368 9.78 22.25 -32.84
C LYS A 368 9.66 23.75 -32.55
N LYS A 369 9.73 24.14 -31.26
CA LYS A 369 9.74 25.57 -30.89
C LYS A 369 11.07 26.23 -31.22
N ALA A 370 12.17 25.54 -31.06
CA ALA A 370 13.50 26.03 -31.39
C ALA A 370 13.64 26.22 -32.93
N ALA A 371 13.13 25.27 -33.72
CA ALA A 371 13.12 25.37 -35.18
C ALA A 371 12.28 26.57 -35.69
N LYS A 372 11.11 26.83 -35.08
CA LYS A 372 10.26 27.98 -35.40
C LYS A 372 10.77 29.33 -34.88
N GLY A 373 11.63 29.33 -33.86
CA GLY A 373 12.22 30.54 -33.29
C GLY A 373 13.53 30.95 -33.96
N GLY A 374 14.13 30.06 -34.78
CA GLY A 374 15.33 30.35 -35.60
C GLY A 374 15.01 30.91 -37.01
N GLU A 375 13.72 30.93 -37.37
CA GLU A 375 13.25 31.54 -38.66
C GLU A 375 12.76 33.00 -38.51
N LYS A 376 13.01 33.64 -37.40
CA LYS A 376 12.75 35.06 -37.16
C LYS A 376 14.12 35.76 -36.89
#